data_859aecbd66c49edf19193708f7fe277a
#
_entry.id   859aecbd66c49edf19193708f7fe277a
#
_cell.length_a   1.000
_cell.length_b   1.000
_cell.length_c   1.000
_cell.angle_alpha   90.00
_cell.angle_beta   90.00
_cell.angle_gamma   90.00
#
_symmetry.space_group_name_H-M   'P 1'
#
loop_
_entity.id
_entity.type
_entity.pdbx_description
1 polymer ?
#
loop_
_entity_poly.entity_id
_entity_poly.type
_entity_poly.pdbx_seq_one_letter_code
_entity_poly.pdbx_strand_id
1 'polypeptide(L)'
;MDAGTTTTALAEELCTMPGLTIVTNSLRAAIILSEKDEEKKADSTVMLVGGRILAGREQTCGESVIEEIQRWRADVAILSPVGLDAHHGASSYLPEEAAVARSMAQRAGRLFILADHTKLGVVSRINYASPREISLLITDTGAAELPALKELKDILPKVVLA
;
A
#
# COMPACT_ATOMS: atom_id res chain seq x y z
N MET A 1 -2.20 -4.88 2.92
CA MET A 1 -2.45 -3.83 1.90
C MET A 1 -3.16 -2.66 2.56
N ASP A 2 -2.72 -1.43 2.32
CA ASP A 2 -3.34 -0.23 2.88
C ASP A 2 -4.57 0.24 2.09
N ALA A 3 -5.10 1.41 2.46
CA ALA A 3 -6.24 2.04 1.83
C ALA A 3 -5.79 3.19 0.90
N GLY A 4 -6.33 3.22 -0.29
CA GLY A 4 -6.09 4.26 -1.29
C GLY A 4 -6.75 3.92 -2.62
N THR A 5 -6.83 4.89 -3.52
CA THR A 5 -7.41 4.66 -4.86
C THR A 5 -6.60 3.65 -5.67
N THR A 6 -5.27 3.72 -5.59
CA THR A 6 -4.36 2.82 -6.31
C THR A 6 -4.42 1.40 -5.75
N THR A 7 -4.47 1.24 -4.41
CA THR A 7 -4.62 -0.09 -3.80
C THR A 7 -6.02 -0.67 -4.00
N THR A 8 -7.04 0.19 -4.16
CA THR A 8 -8.40 -0.25 -4.54
C THR A 8 -8.41 -0.82 -5.96
N ALA A 9 -7.77 -0.15 -6.93
CA ALA A 9 -7.64 -0.67 -8.29
C ALA A 9 -6.88 -2.02 -8.32
N LEU A 10 -5.81 -2.14 -7.51
CA LEU A 10 -5.12 -3.42 -7.36
C LEU A 10 -6.04 -4.50 -6.78
N ALA A 11 -6.94 -4.17 -5.85
CA ALA A 11 -7.88 -5.14 -5.28
C ALA A 11 -8.78 -5.78 -6.34
N GLU A 12 -9.20 -5.01 -7.36
CA GLU A 12 -9.99 -5.51 -8.50
C GLU A 12 -9.22 -6.56 -9.30
N GLU A 13 -7.93 -6.38 -9.51
CA GLU A 13 -7.07 -7.36 -10.19
C GLU A 13 -6.80 -8.60 -9.32
N LEU A 14 -6.58 -8.41 -8.02
CA LEU A 14 -6.30 -9.51 -7.10
C LEU A 14 -7.49 -10.45 -6.90
N CYS A 15 -8.73 -10.02 -7.15
CA CYS A 15 -9.92 -10.88 -7.11
C CYS A 15 -9.82 -12.11 -8.01
N THR A 16 -9.00 -12.04 -9.07
CA THR A 16 -8.80 -13.14 -10.04
C THR A 16 -7.69 -14.12 -9.62
N MET A 17 -6.92 -13.79 -8.60
CA MET A 17 -5.76 -14.58 -8.17
C MET A 17 -6.14 -15.53 -7.02
N PRO A 18 -5.98 -16.84 -7.19
CA PRO A 18 -6.30 -17.81 -6.14
C PRO A 18 -5.20 -17.90 -5.07
N GLY A 19 -5.58 -18.40 -3.88
CA GLY A 19 -4.64 -18.80 -2.84
C GLY A 19 -4.00 -17.64 -2.08
N LEU A 20 -4.60 -16.44 -2.11
CA LEU A 20 -4.10 -15.29 -1.38
C LEU A 20 -4.73 -15.20 0.01
N THR A 21 -3.93 -14.76 1.00
CA THR A 21 -4.43 -14.24 2.27
C THR A 21 -4.12 -12.75 2.30
N ILE A 22 -5.17 -11.93 2.27
CA ILE A 22 -5.05 -10.47 2.18
C ILE A 22 -5.52 -9.85 3.49
N VAL A 23 -4.61 -9.18 4.18
CA VAL A 23 -4.90 -8.38 5.38
C VAL A 23 -4.94 -6.91 4.98
N THR A 24 -6.04 -6.22 5.25
CA THR A 24 -6.23 -4.83 4.84
C THR A 24 -6.98 -4.02 5.89
N ASN A 25 -6.68 -2.74 5.97
CA ASN A 25 -7.47 -1.75 6.72
C ASN A 25 -8.43 -0.96 5.82
N SER A 26 -8.47 -1.25 4.51
CA SER A 26 -9.35 -0.62 3.54
C SER A 26 -10.72 -1.31 3.52
N LEU A 27 -11.77 -0.56 3.84
CA LEU A 27 -13.16 -1.03 3.73
C LEU A 27 -13.50 -1.34 2.26
N ARG A 28 -13.08 -0.46 1.35
CA ARG A 28 -13.38 -0.62 -0.07
C ARG A 28 -12.68 -1.85 -0.66
N ALA A 29 -11.39 -2.01 -0.40
CA ALA A 29 -10.65 -3.16 -0.88
C ALA A 29 -11.20 -4.48 -0.28
N ALA A 30 -11.57 -4.48 1.01
CA ALA A 30 -12.15 -5.66 1.64
C ALA A 30 -13.48 -6.08 1.00
N ILE A 31 -14.35 -5.12 0.67
CA ILE A 31 -15.62 -5.39 -0.03
C ILE A 31 -15.33 -6.00 -1.40
N ILE A 32 -14.51 -5.33 -2.23
CA ILE A 32 -14.17 -5.79 -3.59
C ILE A 32 -13.61 -7.23 -3.55
N LEU A 33 -12.63 -7.47 -2.67
CA LEU A 33 -11.97 -8.78 -2.56
C LEU A 33 -12.87 -9.87 -1.99
N SER A 34 -13.94 -9.51 -1.27
CA SER A 34 -14.90 -10.46 -0.69
C SER A 34 -16.11 -10.74 -1.58
N GLU A 35 -16.32 -9.94 -2.63
CA GLU A 35 -17.39 -10.18 -3.60
C GLU A 35 -17.13 -11.50 -4.33
N LYS A 36 -18.05 -12.44 -4.12
CA LYS A 36 -18.00 -13.74 -4.79
C LYS A 36 -18.65 -13.63 -6.17
N ASP A 37 -17.83 -13.45 -7.17
CA ASP A 37 -18.24 -13.76 -8.54
C ASP A 37 -18.18 -15.29 -8.69
N GLU A 38 -19.32 -15.96 -8.95
CA GLU A 38 -19.38 -17.42 -9.09
C GLU A 38 -18.49 -17.94 -10.22
N GLU A 39 -18.18 -17.10 -11.20
CA GLU A 39 -17.30 -17.40 -12.33
C GLU A 39 -15.81 -17.19 -12.01
N LYS A 40 -15.49 -16.36 -11.00
CA LYS A 40 -14.11 -15.98 -10.61
C LYS A 40 -13.70 -16.54 -9.25
N LYS A 41 -13.95 -17.82 -8.98
CA LYS A 41 -13.59 -18.48 -7.70
C LYS A 41 -12.08 -18.45 -7.43
N ALA A 42 -11.58 -17.30 -6.99
CA ALA A 42 -10.30 -17.26 -6.31
C ALA A 42 -10.52 -17.71 -4.86
N ASP A 43 -9.91 -18.84 -4.47
CA ASP A 43 -9.94 -19.35 -3.08
C ASP A 43 -8.97 -18.49 -2.22
N SER A 44 -9.34 -17.22 -2.03
CA SER A 44 -8.56 -16.25 -1.27
C SER A 44 -9.27 -15.87 0.01
N THR A 45 -8.49 -15.66 1.08
CA THR A 45 -9.00 -15.22 2.38
C THR A 45 -8.76 -13.72 2.56
N VAL A 46 -9.80 -12.98 2.91
CA VAL A 46 -9.73 -11.54 3.16
C VAL A 46 -9.98 -11.26 4.63
N MET A 47 -9.03 -10.57 5.25
CA MET A 47 -9.07 -10.15 6.65
C MET A 47 -9.13 -8.63 6.72
N LEU A 48 -10.28 -8.08 7.07
CA LEU A 48 -10.41 -6.65 7.36
C LEU A 48 -9.96 -6.39 8.80
N VAL A 49 -8.93 -5.56 8.96
CA VAL A 49 -8.44 -5.15 10.27
C VAL A 49 -9.41 -4.16 10.89
N GLY A 50 -10.02 -4.55 12.00
CA GLY A 50 -11.03 -3.76 12.70
C GLY A 50 -10.42 -2.58 13.46
N GLY A 51 -11.17 -1.47 13.54
CA GLY A 51 -10.75 -0.27 14.26
C GLY A 51 -11.71 0.88 14.06
N ARG A 52 -11.31 2.08 14.49
CA ARG A 52 -12.08 3.31 14.27
C ARG A 52 -12.03 3.69 12.79
N ILE A 53 -13.17 3.97 12.18
CA ILE A 53 -13.21 4.50 10.81
C ILE A 53 -12.78 5.96 10.83
N LEU A 54 -11.83 6.32 9.99
CA LEU A 54 -11.38 7.70 9.83
C LEU A 54 -12.42 8.48 9.04
N ALA A 55 -12.89 9.59 9.62
CA ALA A 55 -13.96 10.40 9.02
C ALA A 55 -13.61 10.85 7.61
N GLY A 56 -14.52 10.64 6.67
CA GLY A 56 -14.35 10.97 5.26
C GLY A 56 -13.41 10.03 4.49
N ARG A 57 -13.03 8.89 5.09
CA ARG A 57 -12.15 7.89 4.48
C ARG A 57 -12.70 6.48 4.67
N GLU A 58 -12.51 5.63 3.67
CA GLU A 58 -12.95 4.23 3.69
C GLU A 58 -11.84 3.33 4.28
N GLN A 59 -11.37 3.67 5.50
CA GLN A 59 -10.31 2.93 6.16
C GLN A 59 -10.45 2.93 7.68
N THR A 60 -9.93 1.88 8.30
CA THR A 60 -9.79 1.79 9.74
C THR A 60 -8.43 2.32 10.20
N CYS A 61 -8.38 2.89 11.40
CA CYS A 61 -7.18 3.44 12.03
C CYS A 61 -7.23 3.31 13.56
N GLY A 62 -6.10 3.64 14.20
CA GLY A 62 -5.95 3.63 15.65
C GLY A 62 -5.08 2.49 16.17
N GLU A 63 -4.86 2.45 17.48
CA GLU A 63 -4.00 1.46 18.14
C GLU A 63 -4.46 0.03 17.87
N SER A 64 -5.76 -0.26 17.92
CA SER A 64 -6.31 -1.58 17.66
C SER A 64 -5.94 -2.11 16.28
N VAL A 65 -5.89 -1.24 15.25
CA VAL A 65 -5.45 -1.60 13.89
C VAL A 65 -3.97 -1.99 13.90
N ILE A 66 -3.14 -1.20 14.58
CA ILE A 66 -1.70 -1.44 14.67
C ILE A 66 -1.42 -2.76 15.41
N GLU A 67 -2.08 -2.98 16.55
CA GLU A 67 -1.95 -4.22 17.33
C GLU A 67 -2.37 -5.47 16.52
N GLU A 68 -3.46 -5.36 15.77
CA GLU A 68 -3.91 -6.47 14.93
C GLU A 68 -2.92 -6.76 13.80
N ILE A 69 -2.42 -5.73 13.09
CA ILE A 69 -1.39 -5.88 12.06
C ILE A 69 -0.13 -6.54 12.62
N GLN A 70 0.27 -6.21 13.85
CA GLN A 70 1.46 -6.79 14.49
C GLN A 70 1.37 -8.29 14.76
N ARG A 71 0.19 -8.87 14.78
CA ARG A 71 -0.02 -10.33 14.91
C ARG A 71 0.26 -11.08 13.62
N TRP A 72 0.26 -10.37 12.48
CA TRP A 72 0.50 -10.97 11.17
C TRP A 72 1.98 -10.94 10.80
N ARG A 73 2.39 -11.89 9.98
CA ARG A 73 3.63 -11.85 9.22
C ARG A 73 3.26 -12.05 7.76
N ALA A 74 3.45 -11.02 6.94
CA ALA A 74 3.12 -11.04 5.53
C ALA A 74 4.38 -11.24 4.67
N ASP A 75 4.22 -11.85 3.50
CA ASP A 75 5.30 -11.92 2.51
C ASP A 75 5.56 -10.57 1.88
N VAL A 76 4.47 -9.80 1.66
CA VAL A 76 4.51 -8.49 0.99
C VAL A 76 3.55 -7.52 1.67
N ALA A 77 4.02 -6.31 1.98
CA ALA A 77 3.18 -5.15 2.20
C ALA A 77 3.06 -4.35 0.90
N ILE A 78 1.84 -3.99 0.52
CA ILE A 78 1.57 -3.15 -0.65
C ILE A 78 0.93 -1.86 -0.14
N LEU A 79 1.60 -0.73 -0.33
CA LEU A 79 1.21 0.55 0.24
C LEU A 79 1.20 1.65 -0.83
N SER A 80 0.25 2.58 -0.70
CA SER A 80 0.15 3.75 -1.59
C SER A 80 0.37 5.04 -0.79
N PRO A 81 1.53 5.71 -0.91
CA PRO A 81 1.86 6.92 -0.18
C PRO A 81 1.12 8.15 -0.70
N VAL A 82 1.12 9.20 0.10
CA VAL A 82 0.79 10.56 -0.34
C VAL A 82 1.95 11.14 -1.16
N GLY A 83 3.19 10.80 -0.80
CA GLY A 83 4.38 11.19 -1.53
C GLY A 83 5.50 10.16 -1.40
N LEU A 84 6.30 10.04 -2.45
CA LEU A 84 7.49 9.18 -2.52
C LEU A 84 8.68 9.99 -3.06
N ASP A 85 9.72 10.09 -2.25
CA ASP A 85 10.92 10.85 -2.54
C ASP A 85 12.17 9.99 -2.40
N ALA A 86 13.19 10.24 -3.22
CA ALA A 86 14.42 9.46 -3.26
C ALA A 86 15.24 9.53 -1.96
N HIS A 87 15.18 10.64 -1.23
CA HIS A 87 15.93 10.84 0.02
C HIS A 87 15.09 10.55 1.26
N HIS A 88 13.80 10.90 1.21
CA HIS A 88 12.90 10.83 2.36
C HIS A 88 12.03 9.56 2.39
N GLY A 89 11.92 8.85 1.25
CA GLY A 89 11.10 7.64 1.15
C GLY A 89 9.61 7.92 1.05
N ALA A 90 8.81 6.97 1.54
CA ALA A 90 7.35 7.04 1.48
C ALA A 90 6.77 7.81 2.67
N SER A 91 5.82 8.70 2.40
CA SER A 91 5.25 9.61 3.39
C SER A 91 3.73 9.74 3.26
N SER A 92 3.08 10.06 4.39
CA SER A 92 1.66 10.35 4.49
C SER A 92 1.42 11.71 5.13
N TYR A 93 0.19 12.22 4.97
CA TYR A 93 -0.21 13.50 5.53
C TYR A 93 -0.70 13.38 6.98
N LEU A 94 -1.39 12.28 7.32
CA LEU A 94 -1.99 12.03 8.62
C LEU A 94 -1.13 11.09 9.47
N PRO A 95 -0.87 11.43 10.75
CA PRO A 95 -0.11 10.58 11.66
C PRO A 95 -0.67 9.17 11.80
N GLU A 96 -1.99 9.04 11.85
CA GLU A 96 -2.68 7.76 12.01
C GLU A 96 -2.49 6.85 10.79
N GLU A 97 -2.56 7.41 9.57
CA GLU A 97 -2.26 6.67 8.34
C GLU A 97 -0.80 6.23 8.28
N ALA A 98 0.12 7.15 8.59
CA ALA A 98 1.55 6.84 8.62
C ALA A 98 1.88 5.73 9.64
N ALA A 99 1.23 5.73 10.80
CA ALA A 99 1.44 4.71 11.82
C ALA A 99 0.97 3.32 11.37
N VAL A 100 -0.19 3.24 10.73
CA VAL A 100 -0.71 1.99 10.14
C VAL A 100 0.20 1.50 9.01
N ALA A 101 0.57 2.39 8.07
CA ALA A 101 1.46 2.05 6.95
C ALA A 101 2.83 1.56 7.45
N ARG A 102 3.41 2.22 8.46
CA ARG A 102 4.65 1.79 9.11
C ARG A 102 4.52 0.40 9.72
N SER A 103 3.42 0.13 10.45
CA SER A 103 3.18 -1.20 11.03
C SER A 103 3.09 -2.28 9.96
N MET A 104 2.40 -2.03 8.85
CA MET A 104 2.34 -2.96 7.71
C MET A 104 3.72 -3.21 7.10
N ALA A 105 4.50 -2.14 6.85
CA ALA A 105 5.85 -2.26 6.29
C ALA A 105 6.77 -3.10 7.17
N GLN A 106 6.74 -2.90 8.49
CA GLN A 106 7.57 -3.63 9.46
C GLN A 106 7.18 -5.10 9.62
N ARG A 107 5.95 -5.49 9.27
CA ARG A 107 5.44 -6.86 9.41
C ARG A 107 5.50 -7.67 8.13
N ALA A 108 6.10 -7.14 7.08
CA ALA A 108 6.26 -7.78 5.78
C ALA A 108 7.72 -8.09 5.45
N GLY A 109 7.93 -9.16 4.71
CA GLY A 109 9.25 -9.52 4.19
C GLY A 109 9.73 -8.61 3.06
N ARG A 110 8.80 -7.99 2.33
CA ARG A 110 9.07 -7.04 1.23
C ARG A 110 8.05 -5.91 1.26
N LEU A 111 8.49 -4.70 0.93
CA LEU A 111 7.63 -3.54 0.80
C LEU A 111 7.52 -3.13 -0.68
N PHE A 112 6.30 -3.15 -1.20
CA PHE A 112 5.95 -2.65 -2.52
C PHE A 112 5.21 -1.34 -2.38
N ILE A 113 5.62 -0.34 -3.14
CA ILE A 113 4.97 0.97 -3.22
C ILE A 113 4.25 1.09 -4.56
N LEU A 114 2.99 1.48 -4.49
CA LEU A 114 2.19 1.86 -5.66
C LEU A 114 1.99 3.38 -5.62
N ALA A 115 2.54 4.09 -6.57
CA ALA A 115 2.45 5.54 -6.62
C ALA A 115 2.34 6.00 -8.08
N ASP A 116 1.30 6.77 -8.40
CA ASP A 116 1.24 7.44 -9.69
C ASP A 116 2.30 8.54 -9.80
N HIS A 117 2.55 8.99 -11.04
CA HIS A 117 3.58 9.98 -11.34
C HIS A 117 3.46 11.28 -10.53
N THR A 118 2.25 11.67 -10.10
CA THR A 118 2.04 12.92 -9.34
C THR A 118 2.59 12.87 -7.92
N LYS A 119 2.87 11.66 -7.40
CA LYS A 119 3.39 11.43 -6.05
C LYS A 119 4.92 11.31 -6.00
N LEU A 120 5.58 11.18 -7.16
CA LEU A 120 7.03 11.04 -7.24
C LEU A 120 7.73 12.39 -7.03
N GLY A 121 8.73 12.42 -6.15
CA GLY A 121 9.42 13.63 -5.72
C GLY A 121 8.64 14.47 -4.70
N VAL A 122 7.50 13.97 -4.23
CA VAL A 122 6.70 14.64 -3.20
C VAL A 122 7.09 14.15 -1.82
N VAL A 123 7.33 15.09 -0.90
CA VAL A 123 7.54 14.83 0.52
C VAL A 123 6.34 15.33 1.30
N SER A 124 5.63 14.43 1.99
CA SER A 124 4.53 14.77 2.86
C SER A 124 5.00 14.90 4.32
N ARG A 125 4.08 15.10 5.25
CA ARG A 125 4.40 15.50 6.64
C ARG A 125 5.12 14.42 7.44
N ILE A 126 4.81 13.15 7.23
CA ILE A 126 5.24 12.06 8.10
C ILE A 126 5.76 10.90 7.27
N ASN A 127 7.04 10.63 7.37
CA ASN A 127 7.66 9.48 6.73
C ASN A 127 7.32 8.20 7.48
N TYR A 128 6.99 7.14 6.75
CA TYR A 128 6.70 5.84 7.32
C TYR A 128 7.62 4.71 6.83
N ALA A 129 8.30 4.91 5.70
CA ALA A 129 9.31 3.98 5.21
C ALA A 129 10.44 4.74 4.51
N SER A 130 11.68 4.37 4.80
CA SER A 130 12.85 4.90 4.10
C SER A 130 13.00 4.27 2.71
N PRO A 131 13.75 4.87 1.78
CA PRO A 131 13.97 4.28 0.45
C PRO A 131 14.59 2.88 0.52
N ARG A 132 15.43 2.61 1.51
CA ARG A 132 16.11 1.32 1.70
C ARG A 132 15.19 0.17 2.07
N GLU A 133 14.02 0.48 2.62
CA GLU A 133 13.01 -0.50 2.99
C GLU A 133 12.13 -0.90 1.81
N ILE A 134 12.14 -0.10 0.71
CA ILE A 134 11.30 -0.32 -0.46
C ILE A 134 11.94 -1.34 -1.39
N SER A 135 11.26 -2.45 -1.62
CA SER A 135 11.72 -3.53 -2.50
C SER A 135 11.30 -3.33 -3.95
N LEU A 136 10.19 -2.64 -4.18
CA LEU A 136 9.62 -2.42 -5.51
C LEU A 136 8.78 -1.14 -5.51
N LEU A 137 8.98 -0.32 -6.55
CA LEU A 137 8.06 0.75 -6.95
C LEU A 137 7.34 0.33 -8.23
N ILE A 138 6.01 0.46 -8.24
CA ILE A 138 5.18 0.39 -9.44
C ILE A 138 4.58 1.78 -9.64
N THR A 139 4.78 2.35 -10.82
CA THR A 139 4.27 3.67 -11.21
C THR A 139 3.75 3.64 -12.64
N ASP A 140 2.97 4.63 -13.02
CA ASP A 140 2.43 4.75 -14.37
C ASP A 140 3.43 5.36 -15.38
N THR A 141 3.12 5.22 -16.66
CA THR A 141 3.96 5.72 -17.76
C THR A 141 4.11 7.24 -17.78
N GLY A 142 3.23 8.00 -17.12
CA GLY A 142 3.37 9.45 -16.95
C GLY A 142 4.62 9.86 -16.17
N ALA A 143 5.21 8.91 -15.42
CA ALA A 143 6.45 9.13 -14.69
C ALA A 143 7.71 9.11 -15.58
N ALA A 144 7.65 8.59 -16.81
CA ALA A 144 8.81 8.19 -17.61
C ALA A 144 9.91 9.28 -17.73
N GLU A 145 9.51 10.52 -17.90
CA GLU A 145 10.43 11.65 -18.08
C GLU A 145 10.66 12.48 -16.80
N LEU A 146 10.12 12.05 -15.66
CA LEU A 146 10.26 12.79 -14.41
C LEU A 146 11.68 12.63 -13.82
N PRO A 147 12.37 13.74 -13.45
CA PRO A 147 13.63 13.67 -12.73
C PRO A 147 13.55 12.81 -11.47
N ALA A 148 12.47 12.90 -10.71
CA ALA A 148 12.23 12.11 -9.50
C ALA A 148 12.22 10.60 -9.78
N LEU A 149 11.71 10.15 -10.94
CA LEU A 149 11.78 8.73 -11.30
C LEU A 149 13.22 8.27 -11.53
N LYS A 150 14.05 9.12 -12.15
CA LYS A 150 15.47 8.80 -12.37
C LYS A 150 16.19 8.63 -11.04
N GLU A 151 16.02 9.57 -10.11
CA GLU A 151 16.60 9.48 -8.77
C GLU A 151 16.14 8.21 -8.02
N LEU A 152 14.84 7.88 -8.11
CA LEU A 152 14.29 6.66 -7.50
C LEU A 152 14.86 5.39 -8.14
N LYS A 153 15.07 5.35 -9.45
CA LYS A 153 15.71 4.21 -10.13
C LYS A 153 17.16 3.99 -9.71
N ASP A 154 17.87 5.04 -9.32
CA ASP A 154 19.25 4.94 -8.89
C ASP A 154 19.39 4.32 -7.48
N ILE A 155 18.35 4.39 -6.66
CA ILE A 155 18.40 3.94 -5.26
C ILE A 155 17.49 2.74 -4.95
N LEU A 156 16.38 2.56 -5.67
CA LEU A 156 15.46 1.45 -5.44
C LEU A 156 15.93 0.19 -6.19
N PRO A 157 15.81 -1.00 -5.59
CA PRO A 157 16.26 -2.23 -6.21
C PRO A 157 15.45 -2.59 -7.46
N LYS A 158 14.20 -2.15 -7.55
CA LYS A 158 13.33 -2.42 -8.70
C LYS A 158 12.27 -1.33 -8.87
N VAL A 159 12.10 -0.87 -10.11
CA VAL A 159 11.04 0.05 -10.54
C VAL A 159 10.36 -0.52 -11.78
N VAL A 160 9.03 -0.52 -11.78
CA VAL A 160 8.19 -0.98 -12.89
C VAL A 160 7.29 0.17 -13.33
N LEU A 161 7.24 0.41 -14.64
CA LEU A 161 6.26 1.28 -15.30
C LEU A 161 5.12 0.41 -15.81
N ALA A 162 3.89 0.73 -15.42
CA ALA A 162 2.67 0.01 -15.79
C ALA A 162 1.70 0.91 -16.56
#